data_c12db0380c26765b1adbfa2b31489794
#
_entry.id   c12db0380c26765b1adbfa2b31489794
#
_cell.length_a   1.000
_cell.length_b   1.000
_cell.length_c   1.000
_cell.angle_alpha   90.00
_cell.angle_beta   90.00
_cell.angle_gamma   90.00
#
_symmetry.space_group_name_H-M   'P 1'
#
loop_
_entity.id
_entity.type
_entity.pdbx_description
1 polymer ?
#
loop_
_entity_poly.entity_id
_entity_poly.type
_entity_poly.pdbx_seq_one_letter_code
_entity_poly.pdbx_strand_id
1 'polypeptide(L)'
;VPISIAGKVASDLKQYGTVQRAVLGVQIIGVGDIMDQLSMPNVSDEYKNELKSMKENIKVSEGAYVAEFADRSVAKEAGIEVGDVIISVNGVKVKSGNALQEQIGKYRPGDKVTVKVNRKGTEKSFEVQLKNAQGSTKVITPDDGTEMLGGAFKALTDKEKREYGVSYGIE
;
A
#
# COMPACT_ATOMS: atom_id res chain seq x y z
N VAL A 1 -14.12 -7.23 10.46
CA VAL A 1 -12.83 -7.65 9.90
C VAL A 1 -12.99 -9.05 9.33
N PRO A 2 -12.56 -9.28 8.07
CA PRO A 2 -12.59 -10.61 7.48
C PRO A 2 -11.77 -11.62 8.29
N ILE A 3 -12.26 -12.82 8.43
CA ILE A 3 -11.62 -13.91 9.20
C ILE A 3 -10.18 -14.17 8.68
N SER A 4 -9.96 -14.12 7.37
CA SER A 4 -8.64 -14.32 6.76
C SER A 4 -7.60 -13.29 7.20
N ILE A 5 -7.99 -12.03 7.38
CA ILE A 5 -7.11 -10.96 7.87
C ILE A 5 -6.88 -11.12 9.38
N ALA A 6 -7.90 -11.43 10.16
CA ALA A 6 -7.77 -11.68 11.59
C ALA A 6 -6.84 -12.87 11.87
N GLY A 7 -6.92 -13.95 11.09
CA GLY A 7 -6.02 -15.10 11.17
C GLY A 7 -4.58 -14.73 10.86
N LYS A 8 -4.33 -13.90 9.83
CA LYS A 8 -3.00 -13.38 9.48
C LYS A 8 -2.41 -12.53 10.61
N VAL A 9 -3.19 -11.60 11.17
CA VAL A 9 -2.76 -10.75 12.29
C VAL A 9 -2.33 -11.59 13.48
N ALA A 10 -3.13 -12.58 13.88
CA ALA A 10 -2.80 -13.48 14.97
C ALA A 10 -1.52 -14.31 14.67
N SER A 11 -1.38 -14.80 13.45
CA SER A 11 -0.20 -15.55 13.01
C SER A 11 1.06 -14.69 13.01
N ASP A 12 0.97 -13.46 12.50
CA ASP A 12 2.09 -12.54 12.43
C ASP A 12 2.57 -12.14 13.83
N LEU A 13 1.65 -11.83 14.74
CA LEU A 13 1.98 -11.51 16.13
C LEU A 13 2.63 -12.69 16.86
N LYS A 14 2.16 -13.91 16.60
CA LYS A 14 2.72 -15.12 17.20
C LYS A 14 4.11 -15.44 16.67
N GLN A 15 4.33 -15.28 15.37
CA GLN A 15 5.57 -15.70 14.69
C GLN A 15 6.64 -14.61 14.71
N TYR A 16 6.26 -13.35 14.51
CA TYR A 16 7.17 -12.23 14.31
C TYR A 16 7.11 -11.17 15.40
N GLY A 17 6.15 -11.26 16.32
CA GLY A 17 5.92 -10.26 17.36
C GLY A 17 5.33 -8.94 16.86
N THR A 18 5.04 -8.81 15.57
CA THR A 18 4.42 -7.64 14.96
C THR A 18 3.61 -8.03 13.72
N VAL A 19 2.62 -7.21 13.38
CA VAL A 19 1.81 -7.42 12.19
C VAL A 19 2.58 -7.02 10.94
N GLN A 20 2.69 -7.93 9.97
CA GLN A 20 3.32 -7.69 8.70
C GLN A 20 2.32 -7.11 7.71
N ARG A 21 2.59 -5.93 7.18
CA ARG A 21 1.74 -5.26 6.19
C ARG A 21 2.49 -5.03 4.89
N ALA A 22 1.97 -5.63 3.83
CA ALA A 22 2.42 -5.36 2.48
C ALA A 22 1.66 -4.15 1.89
N VAL A 23 2.33 -3.37 1.07
CA VAL A 23 1.74 -2.21 0.41
C VAL A 23 2.09 -2.19 -1.07
N LEU A 24 1.17 -1.68 -1.89
CA LEU A 24 1.40 -1.40 -3.31
C LEU A 24 2.02 -0.02 -3.55
N GLY A 25 1.84 0.89 -2.62
CA GLY A 25 2.30 2.27 -2.75
C GLY A 25 1.50 3.07 -3.79
N VAL A 26 0.19 2.88 -3.82
CA VAL A 26 -0.73 3.61 -4.70
C VAL A 26 -1.80 4.32 -3.90
N GLN A 27 -2.16 5.51 -4.35
CA GLN A 27 -3.39 6.16 -3.92
C GLN A 27 -4.49 5.76 -4.89
N ILE A 28 -5.58 5.27 -4.34
CA ILE A 28 -6.67 4.70 -5.12
C ILE A 28 -8.00 5.35 -4.75
N ILE A 29 -8.87 5.44 -5.74
CA ILE A 29 -10.26 5.86 -5.56
C ILE A 29 -11.13 4.74 -6.14
N GLY A 30 -12.17 4.35 -5.43
CA GLY A 30 -13.13 3.38 -5.96
C GLY A 30 -13.84 3.93 -7.19
N VAL A 31 -14.02 3.10 -8.22
CA VAL A 31 -14.77 3.53 -9.41
C VAL A 31 -16.19 3.96 -9.05
N GLY A 32 -16.84 3.24 -8.12
CA GLY A 32 -18.14 3.62 -7.57
C GLY A 32 -18.11 4.99 -6.90
N ASP A 33 -17.10 5.25 -6.09
CA ASP A 33 -16.95 6.53 -5.37
C ASP A 33 -16.83 7.72 -6.35
N ILE A 34 -16.11 7.54 -7.47
CA ILE A 34 -15.99 8.56 -8.53
C ILE A 34 -17.36 8.85 -9.14
N MET A 35 -18.16 7.82 -9.42
CA MET A 35 -19.49 7.98 -9.99
C MET A 35 -20.45 8.65 -9.01
N ASP A 36 -20.40 8.26 -7.74
CA ASP A 36 -21.22 8.85 -6.68
C ASP A 36 -20.88 10.34 -6.48
N GLN A 37 -19.61 10.68 -6.43
CA GLN A 37 -19.15 12.07 -6.27
C GLN A 37 -19.53 12.95 -7.47
N LEU A 38 -19.50 12.43 -8.70
CA LEU A 38 -19.98 13.13 -9.89
C LEU A 38 -21.48 13.48 -9.82
N SER A 39 -22.24 12.67 -9.10
CA SER A 39 -23.69 12.85 -8.93
C SER A 39 -24.05 13.82 -7.80
N MET A 40 -23.07 14.19 -6.96
CA MET A 40 -23.32 15.09 -5.82
C MET A 40 -23.50 16.54 -6.26
N PRO A 41 -24.52 17.27 -5.77
CA PRO A 41 -24.80 18.65 -6.16
C PRO A 41 -23.79 19.67 -5.63
N ASN A 42 -23.14 19.36 -4.51
CA ASN A 42 -22.28 20.31 -3.77
C ASN A 42 -20.77 20.16 -4.07
N VAL A 43 -20.44 19.51 -5.15
CA VAL A 43 -19.02 19.34 -5.57
C VAL A 43 -18.63 20.54 -6.44
N SER A 44 -17.44 21.10 -6.21
CA SER A 44 -16.94 22.22 -7.02
C SER A 44 -16.78 21.83 -8.50
N ASP A 45 -16.95 22.80 -9.39
CA ASP A 45 -16.85 22.54 -10.83
C ASP A 45 -15.44 22.08 -11.24
N GLU A 46 -14.40 22.58 -10.59
CA GLU A 46 -13.02 22.15 -10.80
C GLU A 46 -12.84 20.65 -10.49
N TYR A 47 -13.31 20.23 -9.32
CA TYR A 47 -13.24 18.83 -8.91
C TYR A 47 -14.12 17.91 -9.76
N LYS A 48 -15.29 18.40 -10.19
CA LYS A 48 -16.13 17.68 -11.16
C LYS A 48 -15.44 17.45 -12.49
N ASN A 49 -14.68 18.42 -12.98
CA ASN A 49 -13.93 18.29 -14.22
C ASN A 49 -12.80 17.25 -14.08
N GLU A 50 -12.13 17.23 -12.94
CA GLU A 50 -11.13 16.22 -12.62
C GLU A 50 -11.74 14.81 -12.60
N LEU A 51 -12.86 14.64 -11.89
CA LEU A 51 -13.59 13.37 -11.84
C LEU A 51 -14.08 12.93 -13.23
N LYS A 52 -14.51 13.85 -14.09
CA LYS A 52 -14.90 13.56 -15.47
C LYS A 52 -13.72 13.05 -16.29
N SER A 53 -12.56 13.67 -16.15
CA SER A 53 -11.33 13.23 -16.81
C SER A 53 -10.92 11.82 -16.36
N MET A 54 -11.05 11.53 -15.07
CA MET A 54 -10.84 10.19 -14.55
C MET A 54 -11.84 9.20 -15.15
N LYS A 55 -13.12 9.57 -15.21
CA LYS A 55 -14.18 8.74 -15.78
C LYS A 55 -13.95 8.39 -17.26
N GLU A 56 -13.40 9.30 -18.05
CA GLU A 56 -13.09 9.04 -19.46
C GLU A 56 -12.12 7.86 -19.64
N ASN A 57 -11.19 7.70 -18.72
CA ASN A 57 -10.22 6.60 -18.71
C ASN A 57 -10.80 5.29 -18.14
N ILE A 58 -11.92 5.37 -17.41
CA ILE A 58 -12.56 4.22 -16.78
C ILE A 58 -13.54 3.58 -17.76
N LYS A 59 -13.27 2.35 -18.16
CA LYS A 59 -14.13 1.54 -19.06
C LYS A 59 -14.78 0.35 -18.35
N VAL A 60 -14.70 0.31 -17.04
CA VAL A 60 -15.28 -0.71 -16.17
C VAL A 60 -16.18 -0.07 -15.14
N SER A 61 -17.15 -0.82 -14.64
CA SER A 61 -18.11 -0.34 -13.64
C SER A 61 -17.61 -0.46 -12.19
N GLU A 62 -16.60 -1.26 -11.96
CA GLU A 62 -16.06 -1.58 -10.64
C GLU A 62 -14.54 -1.64 -10.68
N GLY A 63 -13.91 -1.38 -9.57
CA GLY A 63 -12.47 -1.49 -9.40
C GLY A 63 -11.87 -0.35 -8.59
N ALA A 64 -10.54 -0.33 -8.51
CA ALA A 64 -9.78 0.70 -7.84
C ALA A 64 -8.98 1.52 -8.86
N TYR A 65 -9.40 2.75 -9.06
CA TYR A 65 -8.71 3.70 -9.95
C TYR A 65 -7.41 4.18 -9.31
N VAL A 66 -6.31 4.10 -10.05
CA VAL A 66 -5.00 4.58 -9.61
C VAL A 66 -4.92 6.08 -9.85
N ALA A 67 -4.99 6.86 -8.78
CA ALA A 67 -4.94 8.33 -8.84
C ALA A 67 -3.51 8.85 -8.76
N GLU A 68 -2.69 8.26 -7.90
CA GLU A 68 -1.32 8.71 -7.68
C GLU A 68 -0.44 7.57 -7.16
N PHE A 69 0.86 7.72 -7.27
CA PHE A 69 1.84 6.80 -6.70
C PHE A 69 2.54 7.43 -5.49
N ALA A 70 2.76 6.64 -4.45
CA ALA A 70 3.67 7.01 -3.38
C ALA A 70 5.13 6.97 -3.86
N ASP A 71 6.02 7.64 -3.15
CA ASP A 71 7.44 7.77 -3.52
C ASP A 71 8.15 6.44 -3.79
N ARG A 72 7.73 5.38 -3.11
CA ARG A 72 8.31 4.04 -3.23
C ARG A 72 7.30 3.02 -3.72
N SER A 73 6.59 3.38 -4.77
CA SER A 73 5.53 2.53 -5.32
C SER A 73 6.08 1.32 -6.07
N VAL A 74 5.75 0.14 -5.59
CA VAL A 74 6.03 -1.12 -6.30
C VAL A 74 5.13 -1.30 -7.52
N ALA A 75 3.94 -0.72 -7.50
CA ALA A 75 3.02 -0.73 -8.64
C ALA A 75 3.61 0.05 -9.82
N LYS A 76 4.20 1.22 -9.55
CA LYS A 76 4.89 2.00 -10.56
C LYS A 76 6.10 1.26 -11.15
N GLU A 77 6.89 0.61 -10.30
CA GLU A 77 8.03 -0.21 -10.72
C GLU A 77 7.61 -1.39 -11.62
N ALA A 78 6.43 -1.94 -11.40
CA ALA A 78 5.88 -3.05 -12.18
C ALA A 78 5.32 -2.62 -13.54
N GLY A 79 5.10 -1.33 -13.78
CA GLY A 79 4.57 -0.80 -15.03
C GLY A 79 3.11 -0.37 -14.99
N ILE A 80 2.48 -0.34 -13.82
CA ILE A 80 1.16 0.24 -13.61
C ILE A 80 1.27 1.76 -13.74
N GLU A 81 0.29 2.40 -14.35
CA GLU A 81 0.27 3.84 -14.60
C GLU A 81 -0.92 4.50 -13.90
N VAL A 82 -0.81 5.81 -13.68
CA VAL A 82 -1.94 6.63 -13.25
C VAL A 82 -3.04 6.56 -14.32
N GLY A 83 -4.26 6.37 -13.89
CA GLY A 83 -5.40 6.15 -14.78
C GLY A 83 -5.77 4.69 -14.99
N ASP A 84 -4.94 3.76 -14.57
CA ASP A 84 -5.29 2.33 -14.57
C ASP A 84 -6.34 2.02 -13.51
N VAL A 85 -7.23 1.10 -13.81
CA VAL A 85 -8.21 0.59 -12.83
C VAL A 85 -7.82 -0.83 -12.46
N ILE A 86 -7.46 -1.04 -11.22
CA ILE A 86 -7.15 -2.38 -10.70
C ILE A 86 -8.45 -3.16 -10.55
N ILE A 87 -8.57 -4.27 -11.26
CA ILE A 87 -9.79 -5.08 -11.33
C ILE A 87 -9.66 -6.44 -10.66
N SER A 88 -8.44 -6.93 -10.48
CA SER A 88 -8.20 -8.16 -9.71
C SER A 88 -6.78 -8.25 -9.18
N VAL A 89 -6.63 -9.03 -8.12
CA VAL A 89 -5.33 -9.40 -7.52
C VAL A 89 -5.32 -10.92 -7.34
N ASN A 90 -4.35 -11.59 -7.94
CA ASN A 90 -4.22 -13.06 -7.93
C ASN A 90 -5.54 -13.78 -8.33
N GLY A 91 -6.27 -13.24 -9.29
CA GLY A 91 -7.53 -13.79 -9.75
C GLY A 91 -8.74 -13.46 -8.89
N VAL A 92 -8.54 -12.76 -7.76
CA VAL A 92 -9.64 -12.30 -6.90
C VAL A 92 -10.11 -10.93 -7.36
N LYS A 93 -11.39 -10.81 -7.69
CA LYS A 93 -11.99 -9.57 -8.19
C LYS A 93 -11.93 -8.45 -7.13
N VAL A 94 -11.46 -7.29 -7.57
CA VAL A 94 -11.43 -6.05 -6.78
C VAL A 94 -12.53 -5.13 -7.28
N LYS A 95 -13.50 -4.83 -6.43
CA LYS A 95 -14.67 -4.01 -6.77
C LYS A 95 -14.53 -2.55 -6.34
N SER A 96 -13.66 -2.28 -5.37
CA SER A 96 -13.48 -0.95 -4.79
C SER A 96 -12.05 -0.78 -4.27
N GLY A 97 -11.72 0.44 -3.86
CA GLY A 97 -10.45 0.74 -3.21
C GLY A 97 -10.26 -0.05 -1.92
N ASN A 98 -11.31 -0.14 -1.11
CA ASN A 98 -11.27 -0.92 0.13
C ASN A 98 -11.03 -2.41 -0.13
N ALA A 99 -11.67 -2.96 -1.15
CA ALA A 99 -11.48 -4.36 -1.55
C ALA A 99 -10.02 -4.63 -1.97
N LEU A 100 -9.38 -3.68 -2.67
CA LEU A 100 -7.97 -3.78 -3.02
C LEU A 100 -7.08 -3.79 -1.78
N GLN A 101 -7.29 -2.86 -0.87
CA GLN A 101 -6.52 -2.79 0.37
C GLN A 101 -6.67 -4.07 1.21
N GLU A 102 -7.87 -4.61 1.26
CA GLU A 102 -8.17 -5.86 1.94
C GLU A 102 -7.43 -7.04 1.29
N GLN A 103 -7.42 -7.14 -0.03
CA GLN A 103 -6.69 -8.18 -0.73
C GLN A 103 -5.18 -8.07 -0.50
N ILE A 104 -4.61 -6.87 -0.64
CA ILE A 104 -3.18 -6.65 -0.39
C ILE A 104 -2.82 -6.91 1.08
N GLY A 105 -3.69 -6.60 2.01
CA GLY A 105 -3.49 -6.86 3.44
C GLY A 105 -3.37 -8.35 3.82
N LYS A 106 -3.77 -9.26 2.95
CA LYS A 106 -3.62 -10.71 3.15
C LYS A 106 -2.20 -11.21 2.86
N TYR A 107 -1.40 -10.41 2.18
CA TYR A 107 -0.03 -10.75 1.79
C TYR A 107 0.98 -10.12 2.73
N ARG A 108 2.20 -10.61 2.66
CA ARG A 108 3.35 -10.12 3.42
C ARG A 108 4.33 -9.38 2.52
N PRO A 109 5.19 -8.52 3.08
CA PRO A 109 6.31 -7.97 2.32
C PRO A 109 7.15 -9.08 1.70
N GLY A 110 7.50 -8.92 0.43
CA GLY A 110 8.22 -9.92 -0.35
C GLY A 110 7.34 -10.88 -1.15
N ASP A 111 6.05 -10.95 -0.85
CA ASP A 111 5.11 -11.76 -1.63
C ASP A 111 4.92 -11.14 -3.03
N LYS A 112 4.81 -12.00 -4.03
CA LYS A 112 4.48 -11.60 -5.39
C LYS A 112 3.00 -11.81 -5.65
N VAL A 113 2.38 -10.81 -6.25
CA VAL A 113 0.97 -10.86 -6.64
C VAL A 113 0.82 -10.47 -8.10
N THR A 114 -0.15 -11.07 -8.78
CA THR A 114 -0.52 -10.69 -10.13
C THR A 114 -1.66 -9.68 -10.04
N VAL A 115 -1.38 -8.45 -10.44
CA VAL A 115 -2.36 -7.37 -10.46
C VAL A 115 -2.88 -7.22 -11.89
N LYS A 116 -4.16 -7.40 -12.09
CA LYS A 116 -4.82 -7.16 -13.37
C LYS A 116 -5.45 -5.77 -13.34
N VAL A 117 -5.15 -4.98 -14.35
CA VAL A 117 -5.69 -3.63 -14.51
C VAL A 117 -6.45 -3.51 -15.82
N ASN A 118 -7.40 -2.60 -15.88
CA ASN A 118 -8.02 -2.15 -17.09
C ASN A 118 -7.45 -0.77 -17.45
N ARG A 119 -6.77 -0.70 -18.59
CA ARG A 119 -6.19 0.53 -19.13
C ARG A 119 -6.97 0.94 -20.37
N LYS A 120 -7.86 1.92 -20.23
CA LYS A 120 -8.68 2.46 -21.32
C LYS A 120 -9.45 1.39 -22.11
N GLY A 121 -9.97 0.38 -21.40
CA GLY A 121 -10.70 -0.73 -21.99
C GLY A 121 -9.86 -1.98 -22.30
N THR A 122 -8.55 -1.92 -22.14
CA THR A 122 -7.64 -3.06 -22.36
C THR A 122 -7.20 -3.63 -21.02
N GLU A 123 -7.37 -4.93 -20.83
CA GLU A 123 -6.87 -5.62 -19.64
C GLU A 123 -5.37 -5.92 -19.78
N LYS A 124 -4.64 -5.60 -18.73
CA LYS A 124 -3.20 -5.89 -18.60
C LYS A 124 -2.95 -6.54 -17.25
N SER A 125 -1.99 -7.44 -17.19
CA SER A 125 -1.58 -8.09 -15.96
C SER A 125 -0.12 -7.76 -15.67
N PHE A 126 0.17 -7.44 -14.40
CA PHE A 126 1.50 -7.12 -13.93
C PHE A 126 1.82 -7.97 -12.70
N GLU A 127 3.02 -8.52 -12.66
CA GLU A 127 3.53 -9.17 -11.46
C GLU A 127 4.19 -8.12 -10.58
N VAL A 128 3.71 -7.99 -9.35
CA VAL A 128 4.18 -7.00 -8.39
C VAL A 128 4.72 -7.70 -7.17
N GLN A 129 5.95 -7.41 -6.79
CA GLN A 129 6.50 -7.86 -5.52
C GLN A 129 6.20 -6.81 -4.45
N LEU A 130 5.40 -7.19 -3.46
CA LEU A 130 4.99 -6.30 -2.39
C LEU A 130 6.16 -5.96 -1.47
N LYS A 131 6.16 -4.75 -0.97
CA LYS A 131 7.12 -4.23 0.02
C LYS A 131 6.37 -3.79 1.28
N ASN A 132 7.10 -3.62 2.38
CA ASN A 132 6.53 -2.98 3.57
C ASN A 132 6.43 -1.46 3.39
N ALA A 133 5.86 -0.76 4.36
CA ALA A 133 5.71 0.69 4.32
C ALA A 133 7.05 1.46 4.22
N GLN A 134 8.16 0.82 4.59
CA GLN A 134 9.52 1.35 4.49
C GLN A 134 10.17 1.08 3.13
N GLY A 135 9.47 0.39 2.23
CA GLY A 135 9.97 0.05 0.89
C GLY A 135 10.90 -1.17 0.84
N SER A 136 10.86 -2.01 1.86
CA SER A 136 11.62 -3.27 1.92
C SER A 136 10.74 -4.49 1.64
N THR A 137 11.33 -5.53 1.09
CA THR A 137 10.70 -6.85 0.94
C THR A 137 10.87 -7.73 2.18
N LYS A 138 11.61 -7.26 3.17
CA LYS A 138 11.83 -8.00 4.40
C LYS A 138 10.61 -7.98 5.31
N VAL A 139 10.36 -9.10 5.96
CA VAL A 139 9.44 -9.21 7.08
C VAL A 139 10.06 -8.46 8.27
N ILE A 140 9.31 -7.54 8.86
CA ILE A 140 9.78 -6.75 9.99
C ILE A 140 9.68 -7.57 11.27
N THR A 141 10.78 -7.66 12.00
CA THR A 141 10.81 -8.15 13.37
C THR A 141 11.07 -7.00 14.33
N PRO A 142 10.84 -7.15 15.62
CA PRO A 142 11.20 -6.12 16.59
C PRO A 142 12.68 -5.74 16.54
N ASP A 143 13.56 -6.70 16.28
CA ASP A 143 14.99 -6.47 16.12
C ASP A 143 15.31 -5.68 14.84
N ASP A 144 14.65 -6.00 13.75
CA ASP A 144 14.80 -5.26 12.48
C ASP A 144 14.37 -3.79 12.64
N GLY A 145 13.32 -3.53 13.40
CA GLY A 145 12.89 -2.18 13.73
C GLY A 145 13.95 -1.39 14.46
N THR A 146 14.62 -2.02 15.42
CA THR A 146 15.76 -1.44 16.15
C THR A 146 16.94 -1.21 15.21
N GLU A 147 17.21 -2.15 14.34
CA GLU A 147 18.30 -2.06 13.37
C GLU A 147 18.06 -0.98 12.30
N MET A 148 16.83 -0.81 11.84
CA MET A 148 16.45 0.27 10.93
C MET A 148 16.62 1.66 11.55
N LEU A 149 16.43 1.76 12.87
CA LEU A 149 16.67 2.96 13.65
C LEU A 149 18.10 2.99 14.23
N GLY A 150 18.88 1.94 13.97
CA GLY A 150 20.15 1.66 14.60
C GLY A 150 21.22 2.74 14.42
N GLY A 151 21.19 3.45 13.33
CA GLY A 151 22.05 4.61 13.14
C GLY A 151 21.78 5.75 14.13
N ALA A 152 20.53 5.87 14.58
CA ALA A 152 20.11 6.86 15.55
C ALA A 152 20.18 6.35 17.00
N PHE A 153 20.01 5.04 17.20
CA PHE A 153 19.93 4.41 18.51
C PHE A 153 21.05 3.42 18.78
N LYS A 154 22.10 3.46 17.99
CA LYS A 154 23.28 2.67 18.26
C LYS A 154 23.77 2.97 19.67
N ALA A 155 23.94 1.92 20.47
CA ALA A 155 24.39 2.09 21.84
C ALA A 155 25.58 3.02 21.91
N LEU A 156 25.43 4.10 22.65
CA LEU A 156 26.51 5.05 22.85
C LEU A 156 27.69 4.34 23.53
N THR A 157 28.85 4.49 22.97
CA THR A 157 30.05 4.02 23.63
C THR A 157 30.26 4.80 24.93
N ASP A 158 30.98 4.23 25.86
CA ASP A 158 31.25 4.91 27.14
C ASP A 158 31.93 6.28 26.94
N LYS A 159 32.67 6.42 25.85
CA LYS A 159 33.28 7.67 25.45
C LYS A 159 32.23 8.70 25.01
N GLU A 160 31.30 8.30 24.18
CA GLU A 160 30.21 9.16 23.71
C GLU A 160 29.27 9.56 24.84
N LYS A 161 28.98 8.63 25.76
CA LYS A 161 28.21 8.92 26.96
C LYS A 161 28.81 10.04 27.81
N ARG A 162 30.12 10.04 27.95
CA ARG A 162 30.85 11.09 28.68
C ARG A 162 30.85 12.42 27.94
N GLU A 163 30.99 12.38 26.63
CA GLU A 163 31.01 13.58 25.78
C GLU A 163 29.66 14.32 25.83
N TYR A 164 28.56 13.59 25.79
CA TYR A 164 27.23 14.18 25.83
C TYR A 164 26.68 14.38 27.26
N GLY A 165 27.48 14.08 28.29
CA GLY A 165 27.04 14.22 29.66
C GLY A 165 25.93 13.27 30.09
N VAL A 166 25.73 12.20 29.35
CA VAL A 166 24.70 11.20 29.65
C VAL A 166 25.30 10.15 30.58
N SER A 167 24.86 10.14 31.83
CA SER A 167 25.41 9.26 32.85
C SER A 167 24.93 7.80 32.76
N TYR A 168 23.77 7.58 32.18
CA TYR A 168 23.16 6.25 32.06
C TYR A 168 23.05 5.71 30.65
N GLY A 169 23.42 6.46 29.67
CA GLY A 169 23.21 6.05 28.29
C GLY A 169 21.71 5.81 28.01
N ILE A 170 21.45 5.04 27.02
CA ILE A 170 20.10 4.55 26.76
C ILE A 170 19.96 3.23 27.48
N GLU A 171 19.22 3.24 28.55
CA GLU A 171 18.84 2.06 29.27
C GLU A 171 17.54 1.50 28.75
#